data_63a3ac68ca9311783b7a1e0aec3e0669
#
_entry.id   63a3ac68ca9311783b7a1e0aec3e0669
#
_cell.length_a   1.000
_cell.length_b   1.000
_cell.length_c   1.000
_cell.angle_alpha   90.00
_cell.angle_beta   90.00
_cell.angle_gamma   90.00
#
_symmetry.space_group_name_H-M   'P 1'
#
loop_
_entity.id
_entity.type
_entity.pdbx_description
1 polymer ?
#
loop_
_entity_poly.entity_id
_entity_poly.type
_entity_poly.pdbx_seq_one_letter_code
_entity_poly.pdbx_strand_id
1 'polypeptide(L)'
;VDPLDPWKRVFIDEDFFLEDRHGNIECIWCHEGNEHATTKALAHEGLVAFPSKMPEYTCGGCHEEEHLANKTSLHTTQAGYFERFELRAGFDLREDEHLLHEFNDECGVCHTSCGQCHVSRPITVGSGLNWAHEFTRTPNVNTNCTACHGSRIGEEFSGAHSGLNADVHFLKRCEFCHKSSEIHGNPDDVRTYRYDENKTTGFTCEQCHYKDQETGTQIVEEMNNYHRQHWRGDSGVTLTCQVCHSQSYKNCNGCHVAGGGITGSSYLSFEIGRNYLKETNDRYKDYDYITVRHIPIIPDTYAPWGVADLPNFENSEPTWKLTTPHNIRTWTPQTTVAEGQSCGINCHDTDYYLTADDIDYYENANLNEDTGESGYGFTDISREREANKNVIIR
;
A
#
# COMPACT_ATOMS: atom_id res chain seq x y z
N VAL A 1 6.24 14.29 -7.51
CA VAL A 1 5.38 15.44 -7.84
C VAL A 1 6.01 16.70 -7.31
N ASP A 2 6.21 17.71 -8.16
CA ASP A 2 6.83 18.97 -7.75
C ASP A 2 5.90 19.75 -6.79
N PRO A 3 6.45 20.38 -5.75
CA PRO A 3 5.69 21.26 -4.88
C PRO A 3 5.10 22.44 -5.68
N LEU A 4 3.90 22.86 -5.27
CA LEU A 4 3.30 24.07 -5.85
C LEU A 4 4.03 25.33 -5.39
N ASP A 5 4.08 26.33 -6.25
CA ASP A 5 4.44 27.70 -5.85
C ASP A 5 3.55 28.13 -4.68
N PRO A 6 4.05 28.91 -3.71
CA PRO A 6 3.28 29.29 -2.53
C PRO A 6 1.91 29.90 -2.81
N TRP A 7 1.80 30.74 -3.82
CA TRP A 7 0.54 31.37 -4.21
C TRP A 7 -0.47 30.39 -4.82
N LYS A 8 0.01 29.35 -5.52
CA LYS A 8 -0.85 28.31 -6.12
C LYS A 8 -1.48 27.40 -5.07
N ARG A 9 -0.85 27.30 -3.88
CA ARG A 9 -1.36 26.45 -2.80
C ARG A 9 -2.68 26.93 -2.22
N VAL A 10 -2.95 28.22 -2.37
CA VAL A 10 -4.12 28.89 -1.78
C VAL A 10 -4.91 29.70 -2.81
N PHE A 11 -4.60 29.49 -4.09
CA PHE A 11 -5.26 30.22 -5.16
C PHE A 11 -6.70 29.76 -5.34
N ILE A 12 -7.62 30.72 -5.28
CA ILE A 12 -9.05 30.53 -5.55
C ILE A 12 -9.40 31.42 -6.74
N ASP A 13 -10.02 30.82 -7.74
CA ASP A 13 -10.64 31.55 -8.84
C ASP A 13 -12.14 31.58 -8.59
N GLU A 14 -12.66 32.77 -8.33
CA GLU A 14 -14.08 32.97 -7.93
C GLU A 14 -15.03 32.51 -9.06
N ASP A 15 -14.75 32.88 -10.29
CA ASP A 15 -15.60 32.53 -11.43
C ASP A 15 -15.63 31.01 -11.63
N PHE A 16 -14.45 30.36 -11.53
CA PHE A 16 -14.33 28.92 -11.64
C PHE A 16 -15.01 28.19 -10.46
N PHE A 17 -14.82 28.68 -9.23
CA PHE A 17 -15.42 28.07 -8.04
C PHE A 17 -16.95 28.15 -8.08
N LEU A 18 -17.53 29.29 -8.52
CA LEU A 18 -18.97 29.48 -8.61
C LEU A 18 -19.64 28.58 -9.67
N GLU A 19 -18.90 28.03 -10.62
CA GLU A 19 -19.40 27.02 -11.55
C GLU A 19 -19.52 25.63 -10.93
N ASP A 20 -18.78 25.36 -9.84
CA ASP A 20 -18.88 24.11 -9.11
C ASP A 20 -20.18 24.04 -8.28
N ARG A 21 -20.65 22.82 -8.00
CA ARG A 21 -21.86 22.61 -7.18
C ARG A 21 -21.70 23.21 -5.77
N HIS A 22 -20.46 23.19 -5.23
CA HIS A 22 -20.12 23.75 -3.94
C HIS A 22 -20.04 25.29 -3.97
N GLY A 23 -19.93 25.89 -5.15
CA GLY A 23 -19.90 27.35 -5.31
C GLY A 23 -21.18 28.07 -4.86
N ASN A 24 -22.29 27.34 -4.69
CA ASN A 24 -23.50 27.88 -4.09
C ASN A 24 -23.55 27.84 -2.55
N ILE A 25 -22.47 27.31 -1.94
CA ILE A 25 -22.32 27.22 -0.49
C ILE A 25 -21.38 28.35 -0.05
N GLU A 26 -21.78 29.13 0.91
CA GLU A 26 -20.93 30.20 1.46
C GLU A 26 -19.67 29.64 2.10
N CYS A 27 -18.53 30.27 1.92
CA CYS A 27 -17.22 29.81 2.41
C CYS A 27 -17.23 29.48 3.90
N ILE A 28 -17.98 30.28 4.68
CA ILE A 28 -18.11 30.13 6.14
C ILE A 28 -18.79 28.83 6.57
N TRP A 29 -19.58 28.21 5.71
CA TRP A 29 -20.18 26.88 6.01
C TRP A 29 -19.15 25.78 6.22
N CYS A 30 -18.04 25.88 5.53
CA CYS A 30 -16.96 24.93 5.64
C CYS A 30 -15.81 25.47 6.50
N HIS A 31 -15.48 26.76 6.31
CA HIS A 31 -14.29 27.36 6.91
C HIS A 31 -14.54 28.12 8.19
N GLU A 32 -15.79 28.36 8.59
CA GLU A 32 -16.13 29.22 9.72
C GLU A 32 -15.47 30.59 9.59
N GLY A 33 -15.12 31.24 10.71
CA GLY A 33 -14.58 32.61 10.71
C GLY A 33 -15.68 33.67 10.78
N ASN A 34 -15.33 34.93 10.50
CA ASN A 34 -16.24 36.05 10.60
C ASN A 34 -16.28 36.84 9.28
N GLU A 35 -17.30 36.60 8.47
CA GLU A 35 -17.50 37.24 7.17
C GLU A 35 -17.79 38.76 7.27
N HIS A 36 -18.26 39.24 8.41
CA HIS A 36 -18.55 40.65 8.64
C HIS A 36 -17.36 41.45 9.18
N ALA A 37 -16.22 40.80 9.37
CA ALA A 37 -15.03 41.42 9.90
C ALA A 37 -14.41 42.42 8.91
N THR A 38 -13.93 43.52 9.43
CA THR A 38 -13.28 44.56 8.62
C THR A 38 -11.75 44.44 8.57
N THR A 39 -11.18 43.53 9.30
CA THR A 39 -9.73 43.25 9.31
C THR A 39 -9.45 41.77 9.14
N LYS A 40 -8.31 41.47 8.54
CA LYS A 40 -7.85 40.08 8.34
C LYS A 40 -7.84 39.29 9.65
N ALA A 41 -7.33 39.90 10.74
CA ALA A 41 -7.21 39.20 12.03
C ALA A 41 -8.60 38.79 12.58
N LEU A 42 -9.56 39.68 12.52
CA LEU A 42 -10.92 39.38 12.97
C LEU A 42 -11.67 38.45 12.03
N ALA A 43 -11.42 38.52 10.72
CA ALA A 43 -12.01 37.62 9.74
C ALA A 43 -11.56 36.15 9.95
N HIS A 44 -10.33 35.96 10.41
CA HIS A 44 -9.74 34.64 10.65
C HIS A 44 -9.93 34.14 12.09
N GLU A 45 -10.60 34.87 12.95
CA GLU A 45 -10.94 34.40 14.29
C GLU A 45 -11.94 33.25 14.19
N GLY A 46 -11.53 32.07 14.69
CA GLY A 46 -12.31 30.84 14.57
C GLY A 46 -12.22 30.15 13.21
N LEU A 47 -11.38 30.63 12.28
CA LEU A 47 -11.25 30.01 10.95
C LEU A 47 -10.79 28.57 11.02
N VAL A 48 -11.50 27.68 10.35
CA VAL A 48 -11.13 26.27 10.13
C VAL A 48 -10.35 26.16 8.83
N ALA A 49 -9.03 26.05 8.94
CA ALA A 49 -8.16 25.99 7.77
C ALA A 49 -8.32 24.69 6.95
N PHE A 50 -8.66 23.59 7.60
CA PHE A 50 -8.80 22.25 7.01
C PHE A 50 -10.15 21.63 7.37
N PRO A 51 -11.26 22.06 6.76
CA PRO A 51 -12.62 21.59 7.09
C PRO A 51 -12.78 20.07 7.01
N SER A 52 -12.11 19.44 6.06
CA SER A 52 -12.19 17.99 5.87
C SER A 52 -11.56 17.14 6.98
N LYS A 53 -10.88 17.75 7.95
CA LYS A 53 -10.44 17.08 9.19
C LYS A 53 -11.58 16.92 10.21
N MET A 54 -12.67 17.65 10.02
CA MET A 54 -13.88 17.56 10.83
C MET A 54 -15.08 17.25 9.93
N PRO A 55 -15.05 16.11 9.23
CA PRO A 55 -16.02 15.80 8.17
C PRO A 55 -17.45 15.69 8.68
N GLU A 56 -17.65 15.36 9.96
CA GLU A 56 -18.97 15.31 10.59
C GLU A 56 -19.71 16.65 10.61
N TYR A 57 -18.97 17.74 10.66
CA TYR A 57 -19.55 19.11 10.71
C TYR A 57 -19.56 19.81 9.36
N THR A 58 -18.83 19.24 8.38
CA THR A 58 -18.66 19.84 7.05
C THR A 58 -19.20 18.92 5.96
N CYS A 59 -18.34 18.13 5.33
CA CYS A 59 -18.70 17.25 4.21
C CYS A 59 -19.84 16.29 4.53
N GLY A 60 -19.83 15.70 5.73
CA GLY A 60 -20.80 14.67 6.16
C GLY A 60 -22.23 15.19 6.31
N GLY A 61 -22.42 16.50 6.42
CA GLY A 61 -23.76 17.08 6.45
C GLY A 61 -24.56 16.89 5.15
N CYS A 62 -23.85 16.71 4.03
CA CYS A 62 -24.44 16.45 2.71
C CYS A 62 -24.00 15.07 2.13
N HIS A 63 -22.82 14.58 2.50
CA HIS A 63 -22.23 13.32 2.07
C HIS A 63 -22.22 12.29 3.20
N GLU A 64 -23.40 12.06 3.80
CA GLU A 64 -23.54 11.23 5.00
C GLU A 64 -23.10 9.78 4.76
N GLU A 65 -23.46 9.21 3.61
CA GLU A 65 -23.12 7.82 3.28
C GLU A 65 -21.59 7.64 3.14
N GLU A 66 -20.93 8.52 2.41
CA GLU A 66 -19.49 8.51 2.23
C GLU A 66 -18.76 8.79 3.56
N HIS A 67 -19.29 9.71 4.37
CA HIS A 67 -18.72 10.00 5.68
C HIS A 67 -18.80 8.80 6.63
N LEU A 68 -19.95 8.13 6.70
CA LEU A 68 -20.13 6.94 7.53
C LEU A 68 -19.24 5.79 7.05
N ALA A 69 -19.17 5.57 5.74
CA ALA A 69 -18.29 4.57 5.16
C ALA A 69 -16.82 4.88 5.46
N ASN A 70 -16.41 6.14 5.34
CA ASN A 70 -15.03 6.57 5.54
C ASN A 70 -14.49 6.30 6.95
N LYS A 71 -15.36 6.25 7.97
CA LYS A 71 -14.97 5.85 9.34
C LYS A 71 -14.39 4.43 9.41
N THR A 72 -14.70 3.59 8.45
CA THR A 72 -14.23 2.19 8.36
C THR A 72 -13.09 2.02 7.35
N SER A 73 -12.74 3.07 6.62
CA SER A 73 -11.66 3.04 5.64
C SER A 73 -10.31 2.85 6.30
N LEU A 74 -9.46 2.01 5.70
CA LEU A 74 -8.06 1.90 6.11
C LEU A 74 -7.28 3.21 5.91
N HIS A 75 -7.69 4.07 4.97
CA HIS A 75 -7.12 5.39 4.80
C HIS A 75 -7.42 6.33 5.98
N THR A 76 -8.52 6.12 6.66
CA THR A 76 -8.92 6.92 7.84
C THR A 76 -8.43 6.30 9.14
N THR A 77 -8.62 4.99 9.28
CA THR A 77 -8.34 4.28 10.54
C THR A 77 -6.88 3.95 10.73
N GLN A 78 -6.12 3.76 9.64
CA GLN A 78 -4.76 3.23 9.66
C GLN A 78 -4.62 1.93 10.48
N ALA A 79 -5.71 1.21 10.64
CA ALA A 79 -5.81 0.03 11.50
C ALA A 79 -4.70 -1.01 11.25
N GLY A 80 -4.29 -1.17 10.00
CA GLY A 80 -3.23 -2.10 9.66
C GLY A 80 -1.88 -1.81 10.31
N TYR A 81 -1.56 -0.55 10.61
CA TYR A 81 -0.34 -0.20 11.35
C TYR A 81 -0.48 -0.56 12.82
N PHE A 82 -1.57 -0.16 13.45
CA PHE A 82 -1.81 -0.37 14.87
C PHE A 82 -1.87 -1.85 15.22
N GLU A 83 -2.61 -2.63 14.44
CA GLU A 83 -2.71 -4.07 14.65
C GLU A 83 -1.39 -4.81 14.43
N ARG A 84 -0.60 -4.41 13.41
CA ARG A 84 0.70 -5.07 13.19
C ARG A 84 1.69 -4.73 14.28
N PHE A 85 1.64 -3.52 14.82
CA PHE A 85 2.41 -3.16 16.00
C PHE A 85 1.96 -3.99 17.22
N GLU A 86 0.66 -3.99 17.52
CA GLU A 86 0.08 -4.71 18.65
C GLU A 86 0.41 -6.20 18.64
N LEU A 87 0.27 -6.85 17.49
CA LEU A 87 0.61 -8.27 17.34
C LEU A 87 2.06 -8.57 17.73
N ARG A 88 3.00 -7.69 17.39
CA ARG A 88 4.43 -7.87 17.62
C ARG A 88 4.88 -7.38 18.98
N ALA A 89 4.33 -6.27 19.44
CA ALA A 89 4.66 -5.63 20.72
C ALA A 89 3.90 -6.22 21.90
N GLY A 90 2.71 -6.78 21.68
CA GLY A 90 1.84 -7.33 22.72
C GLY A 90 0.99 -6.29 23.44
N PHE A 91 0.97 -5.04 22.95
CA PHE A 91 0.12 -3.96 23.46
C PHE A 91 -0.25 -2.97 22.33
N ASP A 92 -1.34 -2.24 22.51
CA ASP A 92 -1.81 -1.25 21.54
C ASP A 92 -1.00 0.05 21.67
N LEU A 93 -0.36 0.47 20.57
CA LEU A 93 0.41 1.71 20.49
C LEU A 93 -0.44 2.95 20.88
N ARG A 94 -1.75 2.91 20.61
CA ARG A 94 -2.68 4.02 20.88
C ARG A 94 -2.94 4.25 22.38
N GLU A 95 -2.60 3.29 23.23
CA GLU A 95 -2.73 3.40 24.68
C GLU A 95 -1.58 4.17 25.33
N ASP A 96 -0.52 4.49 24.55
CA ASP A 96 0.64 5.26 25.01
C ASP A 96 0.71 6.59 24.25
N GLU A 97 0.56 7.71 24.95
CA GLU A 97 0.56 9.05 24.36
C GLU A 97 1.87 9.40 23.66
N HIS A 98 3.00 8.95 24.17
CA HIS A 98 4.30 9.18 23.55
C HIS A 98 4.43 8.40 22.24
N LEU A 99 4.10 7.12 22.23
CA LEU A 99 4.15 6.30 21.03
C LEU A 99 3.17 6.78 19.98
N LEU A 100 1.99 7.20 20.37
CA LEU A 100 1.01 7.78 19.44
C LEU A 100 1.50 9.10 18.85
N HIS A 101 2.22 9.90 19.61
CA HIS A 101 2.84 11.13 19.12
C HIS A 101 3.91 10.81 18.07
N GLU A 102 4.86 9.92 18.38
CA GLU A 102 5.90 9.48 17.46
C GLU A 102 5.30 8.88 16.16
N PHE A 103 4.26 8.05 16.31
CA PHE A 103 3.54 7.51 15.15
C PHE A 103 2.93 8.61 14.28
N ASN A 104 2.28 9.61 14.88
CA ASN A 104 1.65 10.69 14.14
C ASN A 104 2.68 11.58 13.42
N ASP A 105 3.84 11.78 14.01
CA ASP A 105 4.91 12.59 13.41
C ASP A 105 5.61 11.87 12.25
N GLU A 106 5.84 10.57 12.36
CA GLU A 106 6.59 9.83 11.35
C GLU A 106 5.70 9.06 10.36
N CYS A 107 4.62 8.45 10.82
CA CYS A 107 3.76 7.57 10.02
C CYS A 107 2.40 8.20 9.68
N GLY A 108 1.87 9.01 10.58
CA GLY A 108 0.55 9.62 10.49
C GLY A 108 0.39 10.62 9.33
N VAL A 109 1.48 11.04 8.71
CA VAL A 109 1.47 11.90 7.50
C VAL A 109 0.71 11.29 6.32
N CYS A 110 0.56 9.97 6.30
CA CYS A 110 -0.24 9.25 5.31
C CYS A 110 -1.72 9.16 5.69
N HIS A 111 -2.11 9.71 6.86
CA HIS A 111 -3.51 9.77 7.27
C HIS A 111 -4.28 10.77 6.41
N THR A 112 -5.27 10.28 5.69
CA THR A 112 -6.02 11.10 4.74
C THR A 112 -7.30 11.69 5.33
N SER A 113 -7.71 12.82 4.79
CA SER A 113 -9.04 13.37 4.95
C SER A 113 -9.72 13.50 3.59
N CYS A 114 -11.03 13.70 3.57
CA CYS A 114 -11.79 13.89 2.33
C CYS A 114 -11.14 14.94 1.41
N GLY A 115 -10.68 16.05 1.99
CA GLY A 115 -10.05 17.15 1.25
C GLY A 115 -8.74 16.76 0.56
N GLN A 116 -7.92 15.91 1.16
CA GLN A 116 -6.65 15.51 0.57
C GLN A 116 -6.80 14.64 -0.69
N CYS A 117 -7.97 14.10 -0.91
CA CYS A 117 -8.29 13.38 -2.13
C CYS A 117 -9.10 14.25 -3.10
N HIS A 118 -10.07 15.04 -2.60
CA HIS A 118 -11.07 15.69 -3.43
C HIS A 118 -10.88 17.20 -3.62
N VAL A 119 -10.14 17.89 -2.74
CA VAL A 119 -10.02 19.35 -2.74
C VAL A 119 -8.58 19.84 -2.80
N SER A 120 -7.65 19.05 -2.28
CA SER A 120 -6.26 19.45 -2.13
C SER A 120 -5.30 18.29 -2.41
N ARG A 121 -4.03 18.64 -2.50
CA ARG A 121 -2.94 17.67 -2.57
C ARG A 121 -2.57 17.24 -1.15
N PRO A 122 -2.19 15.97 -0.95
CA PRO A 122 -1.67 15.48 0.33
C PRO A 122 -0.45 16.26 0.82
N ILE A 123 -0.27 16.28 2.14
CA ILE A 123 0.86 16.95 2.78
C ILE A 123 2.22 16.37 2.33
N THR A 124 2.27 15.09 2.03
CA THR A 124 3.46 14.37 1.54
C THR A 124 4.04 14.95 0.24
N VAL A 125 3.23 15.65 -0.54
CA VAL A 125 3.65 16.33 -1.77
C VAL A 125 3.53 17.86 -1.66
N GLY A 126 3.62 18.38 -0.43
CA GLY A 126 3.71 19.81 -0.13
C GLY A 126 2.37 20.51 -0.03
N SER A 127 1.25 19.80 0.09
CA SER A 127 -0.10 20.38 0.23
C SER A 127 -0.53 21.31 -0.91
N GLY A 128 -1.58 22.02 -0.72
CA GLY A 128 -2.14 23.01 -1.63
C GLY A 128 -3.43 22.57 -2.28
N LEU A 129 -4.28 23.53 -2.59
CA LEU A 129 -5.55 23.28 -3.24
C LEU A 129 -5.37 22.62 -4.62
N ASN A 130 -6.32 21.85 -5.02
CA ASN A 130 -6.54 21.57 -6.43
C ASN A 130 -6.75 22.91 -7.16
N TRP A 131 -6.50 22.94 -8.46
CA TRP A 131 -6.60 24.19 -9.21
C TRP A 131 -7.86 24.99 -8.83
N ALA A 132 -7.65 26.24 -8.45
CA ALA A 132 -8.75 27.21 -8.17
C ALA A 132 -9.79 26.74 -7.12
N HIS A 133 -9.40 25.87 -6.19
CA HIS A 133 -10.30 25.23 -5.21
C HIS A 133 -11.30 24.26 -5.82
N GLU A 134 -10.90 23.55 -6.87
CA GLU A 134 -11.71 22.53 -7.53
C GLU A 134 -12.07 21.38 -6.58
N PHE A 135 -13.34 20.98 -6.59
CA PHE A 135 -13.81 19.75 -5.95
C PHE A 135 -13.84 18.62 -6.99
N THR A 136 -12.88 17.73 -6.94
CA THR A 136 -12.80 16.64 -7.90
C THR A 136 -13.57 15.42 -7.42
N ARG A 137 -14.50 14.91 -8.24
CA ARG A 137 -15.18 13.65 -7.94
C ARG A 137 -14.20 12.48 -7.92
N THR A 138 -13.25 12.46 -8.84
CA THR A 138 -12.24 11.41 -8.97
C THR A 138 -10.87 12.01 -8.71
N PRO A 139 -10.20 11.62 -7.62
CA PRO A 139 -8.88 12.13 -7.28
C PRO A 139 -7.86 11.91 -8.41
N ASN A 140 -6.93 12.83 -8.53
CA ASN A 140 -5.86 12.70 -9.52
C ASN A 140 -4.85 11.63 -9.08
N VAL A 141 -4.60 10.63 -9.93
CA VAL A 141 -3.66 9.54 -9.63
C VAL A 141 -2.28 10.08 -9.27
N ASN A 142 -1.74 11.02 -10.05
CA ASN A 142 -0.37 11.49 -9.89
C ASN A 142 -0.16 12.43 -8.72
N THR A 143 -1.19 13.16 -8.29
CA THR A 143 -1.07 14.15 -7.21
C THR A 143 -1.69 13.71 -5.90
N ASN A 144 -2.58 12.72 -5.93
CA ASN A 144 -3.27 12.23 -4.74
C ASN A 144 -2.86 10.78 -4.42
N CYS A 145 -3.18 9.80 -5.26
CA CYS A 145 -2.87 8.40 -4.96
C CYS A 145 -1.35 8.17 -4.81
N THR A 146 -0.56 8.61 -5.80
CA THR A 146 0.90 8.40 -5.78
C THR A 146 1.65 9.33 -4.83
N ALA A 147 0.99 10.30 -4.21
CA ALA A 147 1.58 11.09 -3.14
C ALA A 147 2.04 10.21 -1.96
N CYS A 148 1.27 9.16 -1.66
CA CYS A 148 1.59 8.19 -0.61
C CYS A 148 2.00 6.83 -1.20
N HIS A 149 1.39 6.42 -2.30
CA HIS A 149 1.65 5.12 -2.95
C HIS A 149 2.70 5.19 -4.07
N GLY A 150 3.37 6.32 -4.28
CA GLY A 150 4.25 6.57 -5.42
C GLY A 150 5.52 5.74 -5.44
N SER A 151 6.24 5.70 -4.33
CA SER A 151 7.61 5.14 -4.27
C SER A 151 7.67 3.62 -4.50
N ARG A 152 6.57 2.94 -4.49
CA ARG A 152 6.46 1.51 -4.75
C ARG A 152 5.40 1.22 -5.80
N ILE A 153 4.14 1.31 -5.44
CA ILE A 153 3.03 0.91 -6.31
C ILE A 153 2.95 1.78 -7.57
N GLY A 154 3.09 3.09 -7.42
CA GLY A 154 3.07 4.02 -8.56
C GLY A 154 4.24 3.80 -9.52
N GLU A 155 5.45 3.56 -8.99
CA GLU A 155 6.64 3.30 -9.80
C GLU A 155 6.62 1.92 -10.46
N GLU A 156 6.11 0.89 -9.77
CA GLU A 156 5.85 -0.42 -10.37
C GLU A 156 4.88 -0.28 -11.55
N PHE A 157 3.76 0.40 -11.31
CA PHE A 157 2.68 0.54 -12.27
C PHE A 157 3.08 1.33 -13.52
N SER A 158 3.88 2.37 -13.33
CA SER A 158 4.38 3.22 -14.41
C SER A 158 5.63 2.70 -15.11
N GLY A 159 6.31 1.70 -14.54
CA GLY A 159 7.60 1.23 -15.04
C GLY A 159 8.72 2.25 -14.87
N ALA A 160 8.70 3.03 -13.77
CA ALA A 160 9.66 4.10 -13.55
C ALA A 160 11.09 3.62 -13.24
N HIS A 161 11.25 2.39 -12.79
CA HIS A 161 12.57 1.81 -12.51
C HIS A 161 13.27 1.34 -13.80
N SER A 162 14.58 1.53 -13.85
CA SER A 162 15.40 1.10 -14.97
C SER A 162 15.23 -0.42 -15.23
N GLY A 163 14.91 -0.77 -16.46
CA GLY A 163 14.68 -2.16 -16.87
C GLY A 163 13.27 -2.69 -16.59
N LEU A 164 12.44 -1.92 -15.89
CA LEU A 164 11.05 -2.27 -15.64
C LEU A 164 10.14 -1.68 -16.72
N ASN A 165 9.24 -2.49 -17.26
CA ASN A 165 8.19 -1.98 -18.16
C ASN A 165 6.94 -1.62 -17.36
N ALA A 166 6.18 -0.64 -17.83
CA ALA A 166 4.89 -0.30 -17.24
C ALA A 166 3.95 -1.51 -17.23
N ASP A 167 3.08 -1.57 -16.22
CA ASP A 167 2.02 -2.55 -16.13
C ASP A 167 1.16 -2.58 -17.41
N VAL A 168 0.67 -3.74 -17.81
CA VAL A 168 -0.23 -3.86 -18.97
C VAL A 168 -1.54 -3.08 -18.79
N HIS A 169 -1.92 -2.79 -17.54
CA HIS A 169 -3.10 -1.99 -17.19
C HIS A 169 -2.78 -0.51 -16.96
N PHE A 170 -1.57 -0.04 -17.29
CA PHE A 170 -1.12 1.34 -17.01
C PHE A 170 -2.06 2.43 -17.52
N LEU A 171 -2.76 2.19 -18.64
CA LEU A 171 -3.77 3.11 -19.15
C LEU A 171 -5.10 3.10 -18.37
N LYS A 172 -5.27 2.14 -17.46
CA LYS A 172 -6.39 2.15 -16.52
C LYS A 172 -5.98 2.96 -15.30
N ARG A 173 -6.89 3.72 -14.75
CA ARG A 173 -6.64 4.47 -13.53
C ARG A 173 -6.76 3.54 -12.31
N CYS A 174 -6.22 3.96 -11.16
CA CYS A 174 -6.25 3.16 -9.93
C CYS A 174 -7.69 2.77 -9.53
N GLU A 175 -8.65 3.69 -9.67
CA GLU A 175 -10.06 3.47 -9.37
C GLU A 175 -10.78 2.53 -10.34
N PHE A 176 -10.13 2.14 -11.42
CA PHE A 176 -10.67 1.07 -12.28
C PHE A 176 -10.74 -0.26 -11.51
N CYS A 177 -9.70 -0.55 -10.73
CA CYS A 177 -9.62 -1.73 -9.89
C CYS A 177 -10.05 -1.43 -8.44
N HIS A 178 -9.58 -0.33 -7.85
CA HIS A 178 -9.90 0.07 -6.49
C HIS A 178 -11.17 0.92 -6.46
N LYS A 179 -12.28 0.28 -6.18
CA LYS A 179 -13.60 0.93 -6.21
C LYS A 179 -13.82 1.87 -5.02
N SER A 180 -14.75 2.80 -5.18
CA SER A 180 -15.15 3.75 -4.14
C SER A 180 -15.48 3.05 -2.82
N SER A 181 -16.20 1.92 -2.85
CA SER A 181 -16.52 1.11 -1.67
C SER A 181 -15.28 0.50 -0.98
N GLU A 182 -14.17 0.33 -1.68
CA GLU A 182 -12.92 -0.08 -1.06
C GLU A 182 -12.17 1.12 -0.47
N ILE A 183 -12.14 2.24 -1.21
CA ILE A 183 -11.39 3.43 -0.83
C ILE A 183 -12.06 4.17 0.33
N HIS A 184 -13.36 4.38 0.26
CA HIS A 184 -14.13 5.03 1.32
C HIS A 184 -14.46 4.09 2.48
N GLY A 185 -14.25 2.77 2.32
CA GLY A 185 -14.67 1.79 3.31
C GLY A 185 -16.11 1.33 3.12
N ASN A 186 -16.50 0.39 3.96
CA ASN A 186 -17.85 -0.18 3.97
C ASN A 186 -18.24 -0.52 5.43
N PRO A 187 -19.27 0.10 6.00
CA PRO A 187 -19.70 -0.19 7.38
C PRO A 187 -20.07 -1.65 7.63
N ASP A 188 -20.52 -2.36 6.58
CA ASP A 188 -20.89 -3.77 6.67
C ASP A 188 -19.67 -4.72 6.49
N ASP A 189 -18.52 -4.17 6.11
CA ASP A 189 -17.28 -4.89 5.86
C ASP A 189 -16.08 -4.12 6.45
N VAL A 190 -16.10 -3.92 7.75
CA VAL A 190 -15.03 -3.21 8.47
C VAL A 190 -13.75 -4.03 8.39
N ARG A 191 -12.74 -3.44 7.78
CA ARG A 191 -11.40 -4.04 7.72
C ARG A 191 -10.52 -3.44 8.78
N THR A 192 -9.82 -4.31 9.44
CA THR A 192 -8.78 -3.94 10.38
C THR A 192 -7.41 -4.05 9.71
N TYR A 193 -7.26 -4.98 8.77
CA TYR A 193 -6.04 -5.17 8.01
C TYR A 193 -6.32 -5.67 6.58
N ARG A 194 -5.41 -5.37 5.65
CA ARG A 194 -5.53 -5.75 4.22
C ARG A 194 -5.74 -7.25 3.98
N TYR A 195 -5.21 -8.10 4.85
CA TYR A 195 -5.19 -9.55 4.71
C TYR A 195 -6.09 -10.26 5.73
N ASP A 196 -7.09 -9.58 6.28
CA ASP A 196 -8.04 -10.18 7.20
C ASP A 196 -8.73 -11.40 6.59
N GLU A 197 -8.92 -12.42 7.43
CA GLU A 197 -9.33 -13.76 7.04
C GLU A 197 -10.59 -13.81 6.18
N ASN A 198 -11.59 -13.04 6.52
CA ASN A 198 -12.92 -13.11 5.91
C ASN A 198 -13.17 -12.02 4.88
N LYS A 199 -12.15 -11.29 4.44
CA LYS A 199 -12.31 -10.16 3.55
C LYS A 199 -12.06 -10.55 2.10
N THR A 200 -13.15 -10.80 1.39
CA THR A 200 -13.15 -11.11 -0.06
C THR A 200 -13.10 -9.85 -0.92
N THR A 201 -13.16 -8.68 -0.31
CA THR A 201 -13.11 -7.41 -1.02
C THR A 201 -11.71 -7.11 -1.49
N GLY A 202 -11.57 -6.80 -2.72
CA GLY A 202 -10.34 -6.56 -3.42
C GLY A 202 -10.41 -7.20 -4.79
N PHE A 203 -9.76 -6.56 -5.73
CA PHE A 203 -9.80 -6.97 -7.12
C PHE A 203 -8.95 -8.22 -7.33
N THR A 204 -9.44 -9.19 -8.08
CA THR A 204 -8.67 -10.37 -8.50
C THR A 204 -8.53 -10.40 -10.01
N CYS A 205 -7.48 -11.06 -10.50
CA CYS A 205 -7.24 -11.24 -11.93
C CYS A 205 -8.41 -11.97 -12.58
N GLU A 206 -8.94 -12.97 -11.88
CA GLU A 206 -9.99 -13.86 -12.35
C GLU A 206 -11.31 -13.11 -12.61
N GLN A 207 -11.58 -12.05 -11.87
CA GLN A 207 -12.82 -11.27 -12.07
C GLN A 207 -12.93 -10.65 -13.47
N CYS A 208 -11.80 -10.43 -14.14
CA CYS A 208 -11.77 -9.92 -15.51
C CYS A 208 -11.23 -10.92 -16.50
N HIS A 209 -10.22 -11.72 -16.10
CA HIS A 209 -9.51 -12.62 -16.99
C HIS A 209 -10.14 -14.01 -17.05
N TYR A 210 -10.93 -14.37 -16.06
CA TYR A 210 -11.76 -15.57 -16.09
C TYR A 210 -13.22 -15.17 -16.05
N LYS A 211 -13.94 -15.45 -17.11
CA LYS A 211 -15.39 -15.35 -17.12
C LYS A 211 -15.96 -16.75 -17.20
N ASP A 212 -16.91 -16.98 -16.31
CA ASP A 212 -17.72 -18.17 -16.22
C ASP A 212 -18.23 -18.65 -17.59
N GLN A 213 -18.41 -19.95 -17.70
CA GLN A 213 -18.92 -20.63 -18.90
C GLN A 213 -20.28 -20.10 -19.39
N GLU A 214 -21.06 -19.46 -18.49
CA GLU A 214 -22.36 -18.89 -18.84
C GLU A 214 -22.28 -17.63 -19.72
N THR A 215 -21.19 -16.87 -19.69
CA THR A 215 -21.08 -15.58 -20.40
C THR A 215 -20.19 -15.58 -21.64
N GLY A 216 -19.53 -16.68 -21.94
CA GLY A 216 -18.88 -16.95 -23.22
C GLY A 216 -17.63 -16.11 -23.56
N THR A 217 -17.07 -15.34 -22.65
CA THR A 217 -15.86 -14.54 -22.93
C THR A 217 -14.73 -14.95 -22.00
N GLN A 218 -13.93 -15.89 -22.43
CA GLN A 218 -12.73 -16.32 -21.77
C GLN A 218 -11.54 -15.51 -22.29
N ILE A 219 -10.89 -14.73 -21.41
CA ILE A 219 -9.70 -13.92 -21.75
C ILE A 219 -8.43 -14.73 -21.50
N VAL A 220 -8.42 -15.62 -20.50
CA VAL A 220 -7.35 -16.55 -20.26
C VAL A 220 -7.69 -17.91 -20.88
N GLU A 221 -6.84 -18.39 -21.75
CA GLU A 221 -6.97 -19.74 -22.26
C GLU A 221 -6.75 -20.74 -21.12
N GLU A 222 -7.84 -21.20 -20.51
CA GLU A 222 -7.83 -22.30 -19.54
C GLU A 222 -7.10 -23.53 -20.05
N MET A 223 -7.14 -23.71 -21.36
CA MET A 223 -6.59 -24.85 -22.06
C MET A 223 -5.09 -24.74 -22.32
N ASN A 224 -4.48 -23.58 -22.00
CA ASN A 224 -3.03 -23.48 -22.03
C ASN A 224 -2.44 -24.42 -21.00
N ASN A 225 -1.53 -25.28 -21.44
CA ASN A 225 -0.92 -26.33 -20.61
C ASN A 225 -0.25 -25.77 -19.33
N TYR A 226 0.30 -24.56 -19.41
CA TYR A 226 0.96 -23.90 -18.27
C TYR A 226 -0.04 -23.45 -17.22
N HIS A 227 -1.18 -22.87 -17.61
CA HIS A 227 -2.25 -22.49 -16.69
C HIS A 227 -2.88 -23.72 -16.02
N ARG A 228 -3.10 -24.81 -16.78
CA ARG A 228 -3.62 -26.04 -16.19
C ARG A 228 -2.67 -26.62 -15.14
N GLN A 229 -1.38 -26.59 -15.41
CA GLN A 229 -0.38 -27.16 -14.48
C GLN A 229 -0.33 -26.41 -13.16
N HIS A 230 -0.28 -25.08 -13.18
CA HIS A 230 0.03 -24.30 -11.99
C HIS A 230 -1.12 -23.44 -11.46
N TRP A 231 -2.10 -23.12 -12.28
CA TRP A 231 -3.29 -22.42 -11.81
C TRP A 231 -4.43 -23.39 -11.47
N ARG A 232 -4.62 -24.43 -12.29
CA ARG A 232 -5.63 -25.47 -12.03
C ARG A 232 -5.09 -26.65 -11.21
N GLY A 233 -3.81 -26.69 -10.95
CA GLY A 233 -3.19 -27.66 -10.09
C GLY A 233 -2.98 -29.06 -10.69
N ASP A 234 -2.96 -29.21 -12.02
CA ASP A 234 -2.69 -30.50 -12.67
C ASP A 234 -1.31 -31.06 -12.27
N SER A 235 -0.36 -30.19 -11.88
CA SER A 235 0.95 -30.57 -11.35
C SER A 235 0.93 -30.97 -9.87
N GLY A 236 -0.21 -30.80 -9.18
CA GLY A 236 -0.33 -30.93 -7.72
C GLY A 236 0.11 -29.68 -6.95
N VAL A 237 0.41 -28.57 -7.65
CA VAL A 237 0.87 -27.29 -7.07
C VAL A 237 0.11 -26.16 -7.73
N THR A 238 -0.39 -25.22 -6.92
CA THR A 238 -1.12 -24.03 -7.37
C THR A 238 -0.38 -22.75 -7.05
N LEU A 239 -0.32 -21.85 -8.02
CA LEU A 239 0.38 -20.57 -7.94
C LEU A 239 -0.58 -19.40 -8.19
N THR A 240 -0.40 -18.28 -7.48
CA THR A 240 -1.08 -17.04 -7.85
C THR A 240 -0.58 -16.52 -9.20
N CYS A 241 -1.42 -15.78 -9.92
CA CYS A 241 -1.08 -15.26 -11.26
C CYS A 241 0.19 -14.40 -11.24
N GLN A 242 0.41 -13.65 -10.16
CA GLN A 242 1.57 -12.78 -9.99
C GLN A 242 2.90 -13.53 -9.98
N VAL A 243 2.93 -14.80 -9.55
CA VAL A 243 4.15 -15.61 -9.57
C VAL A 243 4.75 -15.68 -10.97
N CYS A 244 3.91 -15.79 -11.99
CA CYS A 244 4.36 -15.88 -13.39
C CYS A 244 4.34 -14.51 -14.09
N HIS A 245 3.40 -13.64 -13.77
CA HIS A 245 3.10 -12.44 -14.53
C HIS A 245 3.61 -11.14 -13.93
N SER A 246 4.31 -11.17 -12.80
CA SER A 246 4.97 -9.98 -12.24
C SER A 246 6.43 -9.89 -12.67
N GLN A 247 6.93 -8.66 -12.77
CA GLN A 247 8.34 -8.39 -12.98
C GLN A 247 9.02 -8.10 -11.64
N SER A 248 10.23 -8.59 -11.44
CA SER A 248 11.06 -8.22 -10.30
C SER A 248 11.40 -6.73 -10.37
N TYR A 249 11.34 -6.03 -9.25
CA TYR A 249 11.61 -4.62 -9.13
C TYR A 249 12.33 -4.31 -7.81
N LYS A 250 12.94 -3.14 -7.76
CA LYS A 250 13.61 -2.67 -6.56
C LYS A 250 12.60 -2.33 -5.46
N ASN A 251 12.76 -2.94 -4.30
CA ASN A 251 11.93 -2.64 -3.13
C ASN A 251 12.46 -1.43 -2.36
N CYS A 252 11.71 -0.34 -2.30
CA CYS A 252 12.13 0.93 -1.69
C CYS A 252 11.46 1.19 -0.33
N ASN A 253 11.48 0.24 0.58
CA ASN A 253 10.84 0.39 1.88
C ASN A 253 11.72 0.98 3.00
N GLY A 254 13.02 1.19 2.76
CA GLY A 254 13.98 1.51 3.82
C GLY A 254 13.83 2.88 4.47
N CYS A 255 13.05 3.81 3.90
CA CYS A 255 12.97 5.19 4.39
C CYS A 255 12.00 5.38 5.55
N HIS A 256 11.20 4.38 5.93
CA HIS A 256 10.08 4.55 6.86
C HIS A 256 10.30 3.86 8.20
N VAL A 257 11.48 3.31 8.46
CA VAL A 257 11.72 2.58 9.68
C VAL A 257 12.84 3.26 10.45
N ALA A 258 12.48 3.79 11.62
CA ALA A 258 13.37 4.27 12.67
C ALA A 258 14.60 5.07 12.20
N GLY A 259 14.40 6.19 11.50
CA GLY A 259 15.42 7.24 11.27
C GLY A 259 16.84 6.82 10.87
N GLY A 260 17.20 5.59 11.05
CA GLY A 260 18.51 5.01 10.76
C GLY A 260 18.58 4.23 9.46
N GLY A 261 17.46 4.20 8.72
CA GLY A 261 17.43 3.61 7.40
C GLY A 261 17.78 2.12 7.37
N ILE A 262 16.83 1.25 7.71
CA ILE A 262 16.94 -0.16 7.37
C ILE A 262 16.85 -0.28 5.85
N THR A 263 17.97 -0.13 5.19
CA THR A 263 18.03 0.03 3.75
C THR A 263 18.36 -1.26 3.01
N GLY A 264 18.78 -2.30 3.71
CA GLY A 264 19.13 -3.58 3.11
C GLY A 264 18.04 -4.13 2.21
N SER A 265 16.79 -4.06 2.63
CA SER A 265 15.65 -4.56 1.86
C SER A 265 15.34 -3.77 0.57
N SER A 266 15.84 -2.56 0.42
CA SER A 266 15.53 -1.71 -0.74
C SER A 266 16.08 -2.26 -2.07
N TYR A 267 16.99 -3.20 -2.01
CA TYR A 267 17.60 -3.84 -3.18
C TYR A 267 16.99 -5.19 -3.52
N LEU A 268 16.15 -5.74 -2.65
CA LEU A 268 15.54 -7.04 -2.88
C LEU A 268 14.26 -6.90 -3.68
N SER A 269 14.12 -7.80 -4.62
CA SER A 269 12.90 -8.00 -5.37
C SER A 269 11.90 -8.82 -4.55
N PHE A 270 10.71 -9.05 -5.08
CA PHE A 270 9.83 -10.08 -4.54
C PHE A 270 10.39 -11.48 -4.89
N GLU A 271 10.06 -12.44 -4.03
CA GLU A 271 10.36 -13.85 -4.18
C GLU A 271 9.09 -14.69 -4.23
N ILE A 272 9.20 -15.96 -4.54
CA ILE A 272 8.12 -16.94 -4.44
C ILE A 272 8.23 -17.59 -3.06
N GLY A 273 7.21 -17.42 -2.25
CA GLY A 273 7.12 -18.01 -0.91
C GLY A 273 5.98 -19.00 -0.78
N ARG A 274 6.02 -19.86 0.25
CA ARG A 274 4.86 -20.67 0.64
C ARG A 274 3.73 -19.76 1.08
N ASN A 275 2.53 -20.16 0.78
CA ASN A 275 1.34 -19.41 1.15
C ASN A 275 1.00 -19.62 2.65
N TYR A 276 1.46 -18.73 3.50
CA TYR A 276 1.17 -18.74 4.93
C TYR A 276 -0.29 -18.33 5.26
N LEU A 277 -1.02 -17.79 4.27
CA LEU A 277 -2.43 -17.38 4.39
C LEU A 277 -3.41 -18.47 3.95
N LYS A 278 -2.94 -19.65 3.58
CA LYS A 278 -3.77 -20.71 3.00
C LYS A 278 -4.90 -21.15 3.93
N GLU A 279 -4.62 -21.21 5.22
CA GLU A 279 -5.59 -21.66 6.23
C GLU A 279 -6.43 -20.51 6.84
N THR A 280 -6.00 -19.25 6.61
CA THR A 280 -6.56 -18.09 7.30
C THR A 280 -7.18 -17.06 6.38
N ASN A 281 -7.09 -17.22 5.06
CA ASN A 281 -7.61 -16.23 4.12
C ASN A 281 -8.29 -16.89 2.93
N ASP A 282 -9.60 -16.77 2.85
CA ASP A 282 -10.44 -17.39 1.82
C ASP A 282 -10.03 -17.03 0.39
N ARG A 283 -9.46 -15.86 0.17
CA ARG A 283 -9.01 -15.42 -1.15
C ARG A 283 -7.79 -16.19 -1.65
N TYR A 284 -6.95 -16.68 -0.74
CA TYR A 284 -5.69 -17.33 -1.06
C TYR A 284 -5.65 -18.82 -0.74
N LYS A 285 -6.73 -19.39 -0.20
CA LYS A 285 -6.81 -20.78 0.26
C LYS A 285 -6.49 -21.83 -0.80
N ASP A 286 -6.75 -21.50 -2.07
CA ASP A 286 -6.57 -22.42 -3.18
C ASP A 286 -5.15 -22.41 -3.77
N TYR A 287 -4.26 -21.55 -3.24
CA TYR A 287 -2.89 -21.42 -3.73
C TYR A 287 -1.87 -21.97 -2.74
N ASP A 288 -0.88 -22.70 -3.25
CA ASP A 288 0.22 -23.24 -2.45
C ASP A 288 1.39 -22.25 -2.33
N TYR A 289 1.61 -21.46 -3.39
CA TYR A 289 2.70 -20.48 -3.44
C TYR A 289 2.19 -19.13 -3.95
N ILE A 290 2.80 -18.09 -3.39
CA ILE A 290 2.45 -16.68 -3.61
C ILE A 290 3.71 -15.87 -3.85
N THR A 291 3.56 -14.69 -4.41
CA THR A 291 4.63 -13.69 -4.39
C THR A 291 4.73 -13.05 -3.01
N VAL A 292 5.94 -13.00 -2.48
CA VAL A 292 6.24 -12.37 -1.18
C VAL A 292 7.35 -11.34 -1.34
N ARG A 293 7.39 -10.37 -0.43
CA ARG A 293 8.46 -9.38 -0.33
C ARG A 293 8.77 -9.11 1.12
N HIS A 294 9.99 -8.71 1.39
CA HIS A 294 10.42 -8.34 2.71
C HIS A 294 9.80 -7.00 3.15
N ILE A 295 9.32 -6.98 4.37
CA ILE A 295 8.94 -5.77 5.10
C ILE A 295 10.06 -5.52 6.10
N PRO A 296 10.77 -4.38 6.02
CA PRO A 296 11.96 -4.12 6.82
C PRO A 296 11.58 -3.76 8.26
N ILE A 297 11.20 -4.75 9.03
CA ILE A 297 10.92 -4.64 10.45
C ILE A 297 11.75 -5.70 11.18
N ILE A 298 12.44 -5.28 12.22
CA ILE A 298 13.28 -6.11 13.08
C ILE A 298 12.85 -5.94 14.54
N PRO A 299 13.32 -6.78 15.46
CA PRO A 299 12.87 -6.76 16.85
C PRO A 299 13.00 -5.40 17.56
N ASP A 300 14.00 -4.60 17.22
CA ASP A 300 14.27 -3.29 17.82
C ASP A 300 13.87 -2.09 16.93
N THR A 301 13.06 -2.31 15.91
CA THR A 301 12.62 -1.26 14.97
C THR A 301 12.09 -0.01 15.68
N TYR A 302 11.39 -0.17 16.77
CA TYR A 302 10.79 0.93 17.53
C TYR A 302 11.59 1.34 18.76
N ALA A 303 12.86 0.92 18.85
CA ALA A 303 13.74 1.33 19.95
C ALA A 303 13.90 2.87 20.08
N PRO A 304 13.98 3.66 18.98
CA PRO A 304 13.95 5.12 19.05
C PRO A 304 12.69 5.70 19.71
N TRP A 305 11.57 4.98 19.63
CA TRP A 305 10.32 5.36 20.30
C TRP A 305 10.21 4.84 21.74
N GLY A 306 11.26 4.17 22.24
CA GLY A 306 11.27 3.59 23.59
C GLY A 306 10.82 2.14 23.68
N VAL A 307 10.48 1.49 22.58
CA VAL A 307 10.15 0.05 22.52
C VAL A 307 11.39 -0.72 22.11
N ALA A 308 12.18 -1.12 23.11
CA ALA A 308 13.50 -1.71 22.86
C ALA A 308 13.47 -3.09 22.19
N ASP A 309 12.35 -3.80 22.26
CA ASP A 309 12.16 -5.12 21.67
C ASP A 309 10.69 -5.37 21.34
N LEU A 310 10.45 -6.18 20.31
CA LEU A 310 9.14 -6.70 19.95
C LEU A 310 9.03 -8.17 20.40
N PRO A 311 8.46 -8.44 21.57
CA PRO A 311 8.54 -9.76 22.22
C PRO A 311 7.85 -10.89 21.46
N ASN A 312 6.90 -10.56 20.57
CA ASN A 312 6.17 -11.53 19.76
C ASN A 312 6.65 -11.57 18.29
N PHE A 313 7.79 -10.97 18.01
CA PHE A 313 8.28 -10.77 16.64
C PHE A 313 8.24 -12.07 15.80
N GLU A 314 8.86 -13.14 16.30
CA GLU A 314 9.00 -14.42 15.59
C GLU A 314 7.71 -15.25 15.56
N ASN A 315 6.76 -14.98 16.45
CA ASN A 315 5.56 -15.80 16.63
C ASN A 315 4.27 -15.16 16.14
N SER A 316 4.33 -13.91 15.68
CA SER A 316 3.12 -13.19 15.24
C SER A 316 2.83 -13.38 13.76
N GLU A 317 3.75 -12.99 12.90
CA GLU A 317 3.59 -13.05 11.45
C GLU A 317 4.95 -12.95 10.74
N PRO A 318 5.08 -13.47 9.49
CA PRO A 318 6.33 -13.38 8.76
C PRO A 318 6.68 -11.91 8.42
N THR A 319 7.95 -11.64 8.22
CA THR A 319 8.44 -10.37 7.65
C THR A 319 8.43 -10.41 6.11
N TRP A 320 8.58 -11.58 5.53
CA TRP A 320 8.30 -11.81 4.12
C TRP A 320 6.80 -12.03 3.92
N LYS A 321 6.14 -10.98 3.44
CA LYS A 321 4.68 -10.94 3.33
C LYS A 321 4.21 -11.03 1.89
N LEU A 322 3.00 -11.58 1.73
CA LEU A 322 2.28 -11.54 0.46
C LEU A 322 2.37 -10.14 -0.15
N THR A 323 2.79 -10.09 -1.39
CA THR A 323 2.74 -8.89 -2.21
C THR A 323 1.86 -9.11 -3.43
N THR A 324 1.22 -8.04 -3.88
CA THR A 324 0.48 -8.00 -5.15
C THR A 324 1.14 -6.94 -6.03
N PRO A 325 2.20 -7.30 -6.77
CA PRO A 325 2.91 -6.35 -7.60
C PRO A 325 2.00 -5.69 -8.64
N HIS A 326 2.24 -4.40 -8.91
CA HIS A 326 1.52 -3.61 -9.91
C HIS A 326 2.35 -3.40 -11.18
N ASN A 327 3.08 -4.43 -11.58
CA ASN A 327 3.97 -4.43 -12.75
C ASN A 327 3.70 -5.65 -13.62
N ILE A 328 2.42 -5.96 -13.79
CA ILE A 328 1.96 -7.15 -14.51
C ILE A 328 2.30 -7.07 -16.00
N ARG A 329 2.82 -8.20 -16.52
CA ARG A 329 3.11 -8.39 -17.94
C ARG A 329 2.69 -9.78 -18.39
N THR A 330 2.27 -9.87 -19.65
CA THR A 330 2.03 -11.18 -20.29
C THR A 330 3.33 -12.00 -20.36
N TRP A 331 4.41 -11.30 -20.72
CA TRP A 331 5.75 -11.90 -20.84
C TRP A 331 6.68 -11.30 -19.79
N THR A 332 7.20 -12.15 -18.94
CA THR A 332 8.15 -11.89 -17.87
C THR A 332 9.36 -12.81 -18.01
N PRO A 333 10.44 -12.61 -17.27
CA PRO A 333 11.51 -13.60 -17.22
C PRO A 333 11.04 -15.00 -16.89
N GLN A 334 10.01 -15.14 -16.04
CA GLN A 334 9.45 -16.44 -15.66
C GLN A 334 8.66 -17.11 -16.79
N THR A 335 8.03 -16.32 -17.66
CA THR A 335 7.17 -16.82 -18.76
C THR A 335 7.84 -16.83 -20.13
N THR A 336 8.98 -16.17 -20.27
CA THR A 336 9.74 -16.10 -21.54
C THR A 336 10.80 -17.19 -21.57
N VAL A 337 10.66 -18.12 -22.50
CA VAL A 337 11.63 -19.21 -22.71
C VAL A 337 12.17 -19.21 -24.13
N ALA A 338 13.39 -19.67 -24.30
CA ALA A 338 13.96 -19.88 -25.63
C ALA A 338 13.20 -20.98 -26.38
N GLU A 339 13.26 -20.93 -27.70
CA GLU A 339 12.60 -21.94 -28.56
C GLU A 339 13.09 -23.35 -28.20
N GLY A 340 12.15 -24.25 -27.95
CA GLY A 340 12.42 -25.62 -27.55
C GLY A 340 12.73 -25.89 -26.08
N GLN A 341 12.71 -24.82 -25.24
CA GLN A 341 12.85 -24.93 -23.78
C GLN A 341 11.51 -24.93 -23.09
N SER A 342 11.45 -25.49 -21.89
CA SER A 342 10.25 -25.41 -21.02
C SER A 342 10.37 -24.27 -20.00
N CYS A 343 9.25 -23.70 -19.57
CA CYS A 343 9.20 -22.70 -18.51
C CYS A 343 9.79 -23.21 -17.18
N GLY A 344 9.85 -24.53 -16.98
CA GLY A 344 10.46 -25.13 -15.80
C GLY A 344 11.91 -24.71 -15.59
N ILE A 345 12.68 -24.48 -16.65
CA ILE A 345 14.08 -24.02 -16.55
C ILE A 345 14.16 -22.65 -15.88
N ASN A 346 13.21 -21.77 -16.17
CA ASN A 346 13.21 -20.40 -15.62
C ASN A 346 12.76 -20.31 -14.16
N CYS A 347 12.12 -21.38 -13.64
CA CYS A 347 11.61 -21.38 -12.27
C CYS A 347 12.30 -22.39 -11.38
N HIS A 348 12.54 -23.61 -11.89
CA HIS A 348 13.07 -24.71 -11.06
C HIS A 348 14.58 -24.65 -10.88
N ASP A 349 15.29 -23.98 -11.79
CA ASP A 349 16.76 -23.86 -11.79
C ASP A 349 17.25 -22.43 -11.45
N THR A 350 16.37 -21.56 -10.92
CA THR A 350 16.68 -20.15 -10.64
C THR A 350 16.39 -19.77 -9.19
N ASP A 351 16.90 -18.61 -8.79
CA ASP A 351 16.82 -18.05 -7.43
C ASP A 351 15.53 -17.24 -7.18
N TYR A 352 14.40 -17.65 -7.78
CA TYR A 352 13.11 -16.98 -7.55
C TYR A 352 12.39 -17.44 -6.28
N TYR A 353 12.90 -18.46 -5.61
CA TYR A 353 12.28 -19.01 -4.42
C TYR A 353 12.90 -18.41 -3.17
N LEU A 354 12.05 -18.00 -2.24
CA LEU A 354 12.51 -17.57 -0.92
C LEU A 354 13.20 -18.74 -0.20
N THR A 355 14.45 -18.58 0.10
CA THR A 355 15.31 -19.54 0.76
C THR A 355 15.78 -19.06 2.13
N ALA A 356 16.39 -19.93 2.91
CA ALA A 356 17.04 -19.52 4.15
C ALA A 356 18.23 -18.59 3.87
N ASP A 357 18.93 -18.79 2.74
CA ASP A 357 20.07 -17.96 2.35
C ASP A 357 19.66 -16.51 2.03
N ASP A 358 18.43 -16.27 1.55
CA ASP A 358 17.90 -14.94 1.33
C ASP A 358 17.71 -14.19 2.66
N ILE A 359 17.31 -14.91 3.70
CA ILE A 359 17.24 -14.34 5.05
C ILE A 359 18.64 -14.01 5.56
N ASP A 360 19.60 -14.90 5.35
CA ASP A 360 20.99 -14.72 5.79
C ASP A 360 21.72 -13.60 5.04
N TYR A 361 21.30 -13.33 3.80
CA TYR A 361 21.84 -12.22 3.03
C TYR A 361 21.68 -10.89 3.74
N TYR A 362 20.61 -10.69 4.51
CA TYR A 362 20.41 -9.48 5.30
C TYR A 362 21.45 -9.30 6.42
N GLU A 363 21.90 -10.38 7.03
CA GLU A 363 22.98 -10.34 8.00
C GLU A 363 24.26 -9.79 7.37
N ASN A 364 24.57 -10.22 6.15
CA ASN A 364 25.81 -9.87 5.45
C ASN A 364 25.72 -8.54 4.71
N ALA A 365 24.57 -8.18 4.15
CA ALA A 365 24.39 -6.94 3.39
C ALA A 365 24.38 -5.69 4.27
N ASN A 366 24.15 -5.85 5.56
CA ASN A 366 24.10 -4.77 6.54
C ASN A 366 25.40 -4.56 7.32
N LEU A 367 26.46 -5.28 6.97
CA LEU A 367 27.79 -4.98 7.51
C LEU A 367 28.29 -3.69 6.84
N ASN A 368 28.60 -2.69 7.65
CA ASN A 368 29.36 -1.54 7.16
C ASN A 368 30.73 -2.05 6.73
N GLU A 369 31.05 -1.98 5.45
CA GLU A 369 32.32 -2.47 4.89
C GLU A 369 33.54 -1.80 5.54
N ASP A 370 33.39 -0.58 6.05
CA ASP A 370 34.49 0.18 6.65
C ASP A 370 34.68 -0.11 8.15
N THR A 371 33.63 -0.49 8.89
CA THR A 371 33.71 -0.69 10.34
C THR A 371 33.52 -2.14 10.76
N GLY A 372 32.97 -2.99 9.91
CA GLY A 372 32.57 -4.36 10.24
C GLY A 372 31.43 -4.44 11.24
N GLU A 373 30.79 -3.31 11.57
CA GLU A 373 29.64 -3.26 12.44
C GLU A 373 28.35 -3.40 11.61
N SER A 374 27.40 -4.16 12.14
CA SER A 374 26.05 -4.24 11.58
C SER A 374 25.44 -2.83 11.62
N GLY A 375 25.27 -2.21 10.47
CA GLY A 375 24.74 -0.85 10.37
C GLY A 375 23.27 -0.72 10.78
N TYR A 376 22.57 -1.83 11.07
CA TYR A 376 21.11 -1.85 11.16
C TYR A 376 20.54 -2.72 12.27
N GLY A 377 21.33 -3.09 13.27
CA GLY A 377 20.81 -3.73 14.48
C GLY A 377 20.25 -5.15 14.31
N PHE A 378 20.51 -5.85 13.21
CA PHE A 378 20.20 -7.28 13.08
C PHE A 378 21.12 -8.08 14.02
N THR A 379 20.75 -8.10 15.29
CA THR A 379 21.53 -8.79 16.31
C THR A 379 21.15 -10.26 16.43
N ASP A 380 20.02 -10.67 15.84
CA ASP A 380 19.51 -12.04 15.98
C ASP A 380 18.74 -12.49 14.74
N ILE A 381 19.49 -12.97 13.73
CA ILE A 381 18.92 -13.56 12.51
C ILE A 381 18.07 -14.81 12.81
N SER A 382 18.23 -15.44 13.96
CA SER A 382 17.46 -16.63 14.32
C SER A 382 15.98 -16.29 14.50
N ARG A 383 15.65 -15.11 14.99
CA ARG A 383 14.28 -14.62 15.13
C ARG A 383 13.65 -14.34 13.78
N GLU A 384 14.42 -13.78 12.82
CA GLU A 384 13.97 -13.54 11.45
C GLU A 384 13.67 -14.86 10.71
N ARG A 385 14.55 -15.86 10.83
CA ARG A 385 14.32 -17.21 10.29
C ARG A 385 13.08 -17.86 10.90
N GLU A 386 12.90 -17.75 12.20
CA GLU A 386 11.74 -18.31 12.89
C GLU A 386 10.44 -17.62 12.43
N ALA A 387 10.45 -16.28 12.31
CA ALA A 387 9.30 -15.52 11.79
C ALA A 387 8.89 -15.97 10.38
N ASN A 388 9.84 -16.35 9.55
CA ASN A 388 9.61 -16.71 8.14
C ASN A 388 9.55 -18.23 7.86
N LYS A 389 9.65 -19.09 8.87
CA LYS A 389 9.70 -20.57 8.71
C LYS A 389 8.56 -21.15 7.86
N ASN A 390 7.38 -20.51 7.89
CA ASN A 390 6.21 -20.96 7.14
C ASN A 390 6.14 -20.40 5.71
N VAL A 391 7.04 -19.49 5.36
CA VAL A 391 7.11 -18.84 4.03
C VAL A 391 8.29 -19.38 3.22
N ILE A 392 9.38 -19.71 3.87
CA ILE A 392 10.61 -20.25 3.24
C ILE A 392 10.31 -21.59 2.53
N ILE A 393 10.80 -21.72 1.30
CA ILE A 393 10.59 -22.92 0.49
C ILE A 393 11.74 -23.95 0.66
N ARG A 394 12.98 -23.46 0.74
CA ARG A 394 14.21 -24.28 0.80
C ARG A 394 15.13 -23.81 1.91
#